data_bcb4925bdf5f4b7040148b53bf3e3a98
#
_entry.id   bcb4925bdf5f4b7040148b53bf3e3a98
#
_cell.length_a   1.000
_cell.length_b   1.000
_cell.length_c   1.000
_cell.angle_alpha   90.00
_cell.angle_beta   90.00
_cell.angle_gamma   90.00
#
_symmetry.space_group_name_H-M   'P 1'
#
loop_
_entity.id
_entity.type
_entity.pdbx_description
1 polymer ?
#
loop_
_entity_poly.entity_id
_entity_poly.type
_entity_poly.pdbx_seq_one_letter_code
_entity_poly.pdbx_strand_id
1 'polypeptide(L)'
;MSLKQRFAESFARSKTMSGPEKKANEILGKIILKKAIVPVVIMLIVLFGGIYLHINGWVTFGINIVIAIISFFVIRKQAEKYQNFTPYVGTLVSLEKRDKNNYVAIIKQGKKPIKLEIRYGGDDLERIRRNQLIQVSYNAESKMAIVVTNNNR
;
A
#
# COMPACT_ATOMS: atom_id res chain seq x y z
N MET A 1 -18.35 -6.57 -20.70
CA MET A 1 -16.98 -6.05 -20.91
C MET A 1 -16.00 -7.22 -20.98
N SER A 2 -15.26 -7.33 -22.07
CA SER A 2 -14.30 -8.43 -22.26
C SER A 2 -13.06 -8.20 -21.38
N LEU A 3 -12.39 -9.28 -20.95
CA LEU A 3 -11.13 -9.23 -20.20
C LEU A 3 -10.07 -8.34 -20.88
N LYS A 4 -10.01 -8.37 -22.22
CA LYS A 4 -9.12 -7.53 -23.03
C LYS A 4 -9.41 -6.02 -22.87
N GLN A 5 -10.69 -5.64 -22.78
CA GLN A 5 -11.08 -4.23 -22.59
C GLN A 5 -10.70 -3.74 -21.20
N ARG A 6 -10.86 -4.56 -20.14
CA ARG A 6 -10.43 -4.23 -18.78
C ARG A 6 -8.92 -4.07 -18.67
N PHE A 7 -8.15 -4.93 -19.36
CA PHE A 7 -6.69 -4.78 -19.42
C PHE A 7 -6.26 -3.52 -20.17
N ALA A 8 -6.89 -3.22 -21.32
CA ALA A 8 -6.60 -2.01 -22.09
C ALA A 8 -6.92 -0.74 -21.29
N GLU A 9 -8.06 -0.71 -20.59
CA GLU A 9 -8.44 0.41 -19.71
C GLU A 9 -7.49 0.58 -18.52
N SER A 10 -7.07 -0.52 -17.88
CA SER A 10 -6.10 -0.45 -16.78
C SER A 10 -4.72 0.05 -17.24
N PHE A 11 -4.31 -0.35 -18.45
CA PHE A 11 -3.06 0.11 -19.07
C PHE A 11 -3.14 1.58 -19.50
N ALA A 12 -4.26 2.03 -20.07
CA ALA A 12 -4.49 3.42 -20.40
C ALA A 12 -4.52 4.30 -19.14
N ARG A 13 -5.19 3.84 -18.07
CA ARG A 13 -5.23 4.50 -16.77
C ARG A 13 -3.85 4.64 -16.12
N SER A 14 -3.00 3.61 -16.23
CA SER A 14 -1.65 3.67 -15.67
C SER A 14 -0.74 4.68 -16.38
N LYS A 15 -1.00 4.97 -17.66
CA LYS A 15 -0.27 5.98 -18.45
C LYS A 15 -0.72 7.43 -18.13
N THR A 16 -1.97 7.61 -17.68
CA THR A 16 -2.55 8.93 -17.37
C THR A 16 -2.48 9.28 -15.88
N MET A 17 -2.00 8.38 -15.03
CA MET A 17 -1.84 8.63 -13.59
C MET A 17 -0.81 9.72 -13.33
N SER A 18 -1.16 10.63 -12.40
CA SER A 18 -0.22 11.61 -11.86
C SER A 18 0.96 10.92 -11.14
N GLY A 19 2.10 11.58 -11.04
CA GLY A 19 3.28 11.02 -10.37
C GLY A 19 2.99 10.49 -8.96
N PRO A 20 2.26 11.25 -8.11
CA PRO A 20 1.84 10.80 -6.77
C PRO A 20 0.94 9.56 -6.77
N GLU A 21 -0.03 9.46 -7.68
CA GLU A 21 -0.92 8.29 -7.81
C GLU A 21 -0.16 7.04 -8.24
N LYS A 22 0.77 7.18 -9.18
CA LYS A 22 1.63 6.09 -9.63
C LYS A 22 2.47 5.53 -8.48
N LYS A 23 3.05 6.43 -7.66
CA LYS A 23 3.82 6.05 -6.48
C LYS A 23 2.93 5.36 -5.43
N ALA A 24 1.72 5.86 -5.19
CA ALA A 24 0.75 5.23 -4.30
C ALA A 24 0.45 3.79 -4.71
N ASN A 25 0.17 3.57 -6.00
CA ASN A 25 -0.15 2.26 -6.54
C ASN A 25 1.06 1.31 -6.49
N GLU A 26 2.27 1.80 -6.73
CA GLU A 26 3.49 1.00 -6.61
C GLU A 26 3.72 0.52 -5.17
N ILE A 27 3.59 1.42 -4.19
CA ILE A 27 3.74 1.09 -2.77
C ILE A 27 2.62 0.13 -2.34
N LEU A 28 1.38 0.38 -2.76
CA LEU A 28 0.24 -0.49 -2.50
C LEU A 28 0.47 -1.89 -3.07
N GLY A 29 0.96 -1.99 -4.30
CA GLY A 29 1.32 -3.25 -4.93
C GLY A 29 2.36 -4.04 -4.13
N LYS A 30 3.41 -3.37 -3.63
CA LYS A 30 4.43 -3.98 -2.76
C LYS A 30 3.85 -4.49 -1.43
N ILE A 31 2.93 -3.74 -0.82
CA ILE A 31 2.27 -4.16 0.43
C ILE A 31 1.38 -5.37 0.19
N ILE A 32 0.57 -5.35 -0.86
CA ILE A 32 -0.32 -6.46 -1.22
C ILE A 32 0.49 -7.71 -1.56
N LEU A 33 1.55 -7.58 -2.35
CA LEU A 33 2.42 -8.69 -2.71
C LEU A 33 3.04 -9.34 -1.46
N LYS A 34 3.57 -8.53 -0.52
CA LYS A 34 4.08 -9.05 0.75
C LYS A 34 3.03 -9.84 1.54
N LYS A 35 1.78 -9.39 1.53
CA LYS A 35 0.70 -10.09 2.24
C LYS A 35 0.24 -11.35 1.51
N ALA A 36 0.33 -11.37 0.17
CA ALA A 36 0.00 -12.54 -0.64
C ALA A 36 0.99 -13.70 -0.46
N ILE A 37 2.22 -13.43 0.01
CA ILE A 37 3.22 -14.49 0.27
C ILE A 37 2.71 -15.48 1.32
N VAL A 38 2.05 -15.01 2.39
CA VAL A 38 1.58 -15.87 3.48
C VAL A 38 0.61 -16.95 2.99
N PRO A 39 -0.50 -16.63 2.31
CA PRO A 39 -1.40 -17.67 1.80
C PRO A 39 -0.74 -18.58 0.77
N VAL A 40 0.17 -18.05 -0.06
CA VAL A 40 0.92 -18.89 -1.02
C VAL A 40 1.76 -19.93 -0.30
N VAL A 41 2.48 -19.55 0.76
CA VAL A 41 3.26 -20.49 1.58
C VAL A 41 2.35 -21.55 2.22
N ILE A 42 1.19 -21.15 2.75
CA ILE A 42 0.21 -22.09 3.34
C ILE A 42 -0.27 -23.07 2.27
N MET A 43 -0.60 -22.61 1.06
CA MET A 43 -1.04 -23.47 -0.04
C MET A 43 0.04 -24.48 -0.44
N LEU A 44 1.32 -24.09 -0.46
CA LEU A 44 2.44 -24.98 -0.72
C LEU A 44 2.59 -26.04 0.38
N ILE A 45 2.46 -25.65 1.66
CA ILE A 45 2.51 -26.59 2.78
C ILE A 45 1.39 -27.62 2.67
N VAL A 46 0.15 -27.18 2.34
CA VAL A 46 -0.99 -28.08 2.14
C VAL A 46 -0.74 -29.02 0.98
N LEU A 47 -0.17 -28.53 -0.13
CA LEU A 47 0.09 -29.33 -1.31
C LEU A 47 1.17 -30.42 -1.01
N PHE A 48 2.32 -30.04 -0.46
CA PHE A 48 3.39 -30.98 -0.13
C PHE A 48 3.00 -31.91 1.02
N GLY A 49 2.30 -31.42 2.03
CA GLY A 49 1.77 -32.23 3.11
C GLY A 49 0.76 -33.27 2.62
N GLY A 50 -0.12 -32.88 1.69
CA GLY A 50 -1.08 -33.77 1.06
C GLY A 50 -0.39 -34.92 0.28
N ILE A 51 0.67 -34.60 -0.47
CA ILE A 51 1.48 -35.59 -1.18
C ILE A 51 2.17 -36.54 -0.18
N TYR A 52 2.79 -36.00 0.85
CA TYR A 52 3.51 -36.77 1.87
C TYR A 52 2.58 -37.74 2.63
N LEU A 53 1.38 -37.26 2.97
CA LEU A 53 0.37 -38.07 3.71
C LEU A 53 -0.48 -38.95 2.78
N HIS A 54 -0.17 -39.00 1.48
CA HIS A 54 -0.93 -39.78 0.46
C HIS A 54 -2.42 -39.43 0.44
N ILE A 55 -2.77 -38.15 0.72
CA ILE A 55 -4.15 -37.69 0.65
C ILE A 55 -4.57 -37.60 -0.81
N ASN A 56 -5.83 -37.94 -1.06
CA ASN A 56 -6.39 -37.84 -2.42
C ASN A 56 -6.17 -36.43 -2.99
N GLY A 57 -5.59 -36.37 -4.19
CA GLY A 57 -5.23 -35.11 -4.86
C GLY A 57 -6.41 -34.16 -5.04
N TRP A 58 -7.62 -34.68 -5.24
CA TRP A 58 -8.83 -33.85 -5.36
C TRP A 58 -9.18 -33.15 -4.03
N VAL A 59 -8.95 -33.82 -2.90
CA VAL A 59 -9.16 -33.22 -1.56
C VAL A 59 -8.15 -32.11 -1.32
N THR A 60 -6.86 -32.35 -1.60
CA THR A 60 -5.79 -31.35 -1.47
C THR A 60 -6.05 -30.15 -2.39
N PHE A 61 -6.50 -30.38 -3.61
CA PHE A 61 -6.88 -29.33 -4.56
C PHE A 61 -8.07 -28.51 -4.05
N GLY A 62 -9.12 -29.17 -3.56
CA GLY A 62 -10.29 -28.51 -2.98
C GLY A 62 -9.93 -27.61 -1.80
N ILE A 63 -9.07 -28.08 -0.88
CA ILE A 63 -8.57 -27.26 0.25
C ILE A 63 -7.83 -26.02 -0.26
N ASN A 64 -6.96 -26.16 -1.25
CA ASN A 64 -6.22 -25.04 -1.81
C ASN A 64 -7.14 -24.01 -2.47
N ILE A 65 -8.21 -24.43 -3.16
CA ILE A 65 -9.21 -23.52 -3.71
C ILE A 65 -9.89 -22.70 -2.60
N VAL A 66 -10.28 -23.33 -1.50
CA VAL A 66 -10.91 -22.65 -0.37
C VAL A 66 -9.94 -21.63 0.23
N ILE A 67 -8.68 -21.98 0.45
CA ILE A 67 -7.64 -21.07 0.94
C ILE A 67 -7.47 -19.88 -0.02
N ALA A 68 -7.43 -20.13 -1.33
CA ALA A 68 -7.30 -19.07 -2.34
C ALA A 68 -8.47 -18.07 -2.29
N ILE A 69 -9.71 -18.58 -2.19
CA ILE A 69 -10.91 -17.74 -2.12
C ILE A 69 -10.90 -16.89 -0.85
N ILE A 70 -10.65 -17.47 0.31
CA ILE A 70 -10.59 -16.75 1.58
C ILE A 70 -9.51 -15.67 1.52
N SER A 71 -8.32 -16.03 1.05
CA SER A 71 -7.19 -15.12 0.92
C SER A 71 -7.50 -13.95 -0.02
N PHE A 72 -8.17 -14.22 -1.13
CA PHE A 72 -8.60 -13.18 -2.07
C PHE A 72 -9.53 -12.15 -1.40
N PHE A 73 -10.54 -12.61 -0.66
CA PHE A 73 -11.45 -11.69 0.04
C PHE A 73 -10.73 -10.88 1.14
N VAL A 74 -9.84 -11.51 1.90
CA VAL A 74 -9.05 -10.83 2.96
C VAL A 74 -8.15 -9.76 2.34
N ILE A 75 -7.42 -10.09 1.28
CA ILE A 75 -6.52 -9.15 0.60
C ILE A 75 -7.32 -8.00 -0.03
N ARG A 76 -8.43 -8.30 -0.68
CA ARG A 76 -9.32 -7.27 -1.27
C ARG A 76 -9.81 -6.28 -0.22
N LYS A 77 -10.35 -6.77 0.90
CA LYS A 77 -10.83 -5.92 2.00
C LYS A 77 -9.71 -5.04 2.59
N GLN A 78 -8.49 -5.55 2.66
CA GLN A 78 -7.34 -4.76 3.10
C GLN A 78 -6.91 -3.75 2.04
N ALA A 79 -6.95 -4.11 0.76
CA ALA A 79 -6.61 -3.18 -0.33
C ALA A 79 -7.56 -1.97 -0.35
N GLU A 80 -8.86 -2.18 -0.11
CA GLU A 80 -9.85 -1.11 0.00
C GLU A 80 -9.51 -0.14 1.14
N LYS A 81 -9.09 -0.63 2.32
CA LYS A 81 -8.65 0.22 3.44
C LYS A 81 -7.41 1.06 3.10
N TYR A 82 -6.48 0.52 2.31
CA TYR A 82 -5.25 1.22 1.93
C TYR A 82 -5.46 2.29 0.84
N GLN A 83 -6.64 2.34 0.22
CA GLN A 83 -7.01 3.37 -0.74
C GLN A 83 -7.62 4.62 -0.09
N ASN A 84 -7.96 4.57 1.20
CA ASN A 84 -8.55 5.69 1.92
C ASN A 84 -7.46 6.68 2.37
N PHE A 85 -7.21 7.68 1.54
CA PHE A 85 -6.26 8.74 1.83
C PHE A 85 -6.96 9.97 2.41
N THR A 86 -6.38 10.52 3.48
CA THR A 86 -6.79 11.81 4.04
C THR A 86 -5.78 12.88 3.61
N PRO A 87 -6.22 13.95 2.93
CA PRO A 87 -5.33 15.04 2.57
C PRO A 87 -5.02 15.92 3.77
N TYR A 88 -3.74 16.22 3.98
CA TYR A 88 -3.24 17.18 4.96
C TYR A 88 -2.50 18.29 4.22
N VAL A 89 -2.93 19.52 4.44
CA VAL A 89 -2.27 20.73 3.90
C VAL A 89 -1.70 21.52 5.07
N GLY A 90 -0.41 21.74 5.08
CA GLY A 90 0.22 22.46 6.18
C GLY A 90 1.72 22.62 5.99
N THR A 91 2.36 23.23 6.98
CA THR A 91 3.80 23.45 6.97
C THR A 91 4.51 22.29 7.65
N LEU A 92 5.53 21.72 6.99
CA LEU A 92 6.38 20.69 7.59
C LEU A 92 7.28 21.29 8.66
N VAL A 93 6.97 21.03 9.92
CA VAL A 93 7.73 21.57 11.07
C VAL A 93 8.96 20.74 11.35
N SER A 94 8.78 19.42 11.44
CA SER A 94 9.89 18.48 11.66
C SER A 94 9.63 17.15 10.98
N LEU A 95 10.72 16.51 10.59
CA LEU A 95 10.76 15.14 10.12
C LEU A 95 11.86 14.42 10.92
N GLU A 96 11.50 13.39 11.64
CA GLU A 96 12.39 12.54 12.42
C GLU A 96 12.41 11.15 11.82
N LYS A 97 13.59 10.66 11.46
CA LYS A 97 13.79 9.27 11.01
C LYS A 97 14.09 8.41 12.23
N ARG A 98 13.20 7.47 12.54
CA ARG A 98 13.39 6.54 13.65
C ARG A 98 14.16 5.29 13.26
N ASP A 99 13.85 4.77 12.06
CA ASP A 99 14.47 3.58 11.50
C ASP A 99 14.62 3.71 9.99
N LYS A 100 15.20 2.71 9.34
CA LYS A 100 15.45 2.68 7.89
C LYS A 100 14.25 3.11 7.05
N ASN A 101 13.01 2.79 7.49
CA ASN A 101 11.78 3.10 6.75
C ASN A 101 10.70 3.78 7.62
N ASN A 102 10.97 4.08 8.89
CA ASN A 102 10.00 4.67 9.78
C ASN A 102 10.33 6.14 10.04
N TYR A 103 9.38 7.00 9.73
CA TYR A 103 9.50 8.45 9.89
C TYR A 103 8.37 8.97 10.76
N VAL A 104 8.63 10.04 11.46
CA VAL A 104 7.63 10.82 12.18
C VAL A 104 7.66 12.23 11.64
N ALA A 105 6.60 12.63 10.95
CA ALA A 105 6.44 13.99 10.45
C ALA A 105 5.48 14.78 11.33
N ILE A 106 5.83 16.02 11.63
CA ILE A 106 4.95 16.98 12.29
C ILE A 106 4.59 18.04 11.26
N ILE A 107 3.30 18.08 10.90
CA ILE A 107 2.74 19.03 9.96
C ILE A 107 1.85 20.00 10.73
N LYS A 108 2.11 21.31 10.62
CA LYS A 108 1.30 22.33 11.25
C LYS A 108 0.19 22.78 10.29
N GLN A 109 -1.03 22.42 10.63
CA GLN A 109 -2.23 22.86 9.91
C GLN A 109 -2.91 24.00 10.71
N GLY A 110 -2.66 25.23 10.30
CA GLY A 110 -3.07 26.40 11.07
C GLY A 110 -2.39 26.46 12.45
N LYS A 111 -3.18 26.43 13.55
CA LYS A 111 -2.65 26.45 14.93
C LYS A 111 -2.37 25.06 15.51
N LYS A 112 -2.82 23.97 14.86
CA LYS A 112 -2.71 22.62 15.40
C LYS A 112 -1.58 21.84 14.72
N PRO A 113 -0.60 21.30 15.48
CA PRO A 113 0.37 20.37 14.96
C PRO A 113 -0.26 18.97 14.85
N ILE A 114 -0.09 18.33 13.70
CA ILE A 114 -0.53 16.97 13.44
C ILE A 114 0.71 16.09 13.31
N LYS A 115 0.75 15.03 14.10
CA LYS A 115 1.83 14.05 14.07
C LYS A 115 1.43 12.88 13.18
N LEU A 116 2.21 12.61 12.13
CA LEU A 116 2.01 11.50 11.21
C LEU A 116 3.14 10.49 11.37
N GLU A 117 2.79 9.24 11.66
CA GLU A 117 3.74 8.13 11.65
C GLU A 117 3.76 7.52 10.25
N ILE A 118 4.91 7.57 9.58
CA ILE A 118 5.04 7.21 8.17
C ILE A 118 5.97 6.01 8.05
N ARG A 119 5.50 4.98 7.35
CA ARG A 119 6.26 3.76 7.04
C ARG A 119 6.62 3.64 5.57
N TYR A 120 5.82 4.27 4.70
CA TYR A 120 6.02 4.27 3.27
C TYR A 120 5.91 5.68 2.71
N GLY A 121 6.82 6.05 1.82
CA GLY A 121 6.82 7.36 1.18
C GLY A 121 7.47 8.48 2.00
N GLY A 122 8.14 8.17 3.12
CA GLY A 122 8.85 9.16 3.94
C GLY A 122 10.06 9.78 3.26
N ASP A 123 10.67 9.07 2.32
CA ASP A 123 11.82 9.52 1.52
C ASP A 123 11.52 10.77 0.68
N ASP A 124 10.29 10.99 0.25
CA ASP A 124 9.91 12.24 -0.43
C ASP A 124 9.89 13.42 0.53
N LEU A 125 9.52 13.18 1.79
CA LEU A 125 9.51 14.21 2.82
C LEU A 125 10.93 14.61 3.25
N GLU A 126 11.91 13.71 3.15
CA GLU A 126 13.33 14.04 3.41
C GLU A 126 13.87 15.12 2.45
N ARG A 127 13.30 15.19 1.24
CA ARG A 127 13.72 16.18 0.22
C ARG A 127 13.09 17.56 0.43
N ILE A 128 12.13 17.67 1.35
CA ILE A 128 11.40 18.90 1.61
C ILE A 128 12.09 19.67 2.72
N ARG A 129 12.27 20.97 2.50
CA ARG A 129 12.86 21.85 3.51
C ARG A 129 11.86 22.07 4.67
N ARG A 130 12.37 22.20 5.90
CA ARG A 130 11.56 22.58 7.06
C ARG A 130 10.90 23.94 6.81
N ASN A 131 9.72 24.10 7.38
CA ASN A 131 8.86 25.29 7.24
C ASN A 131 8.31 25.52 5.82
N GLN A 132 8.37 24.53 4.95
CA GLN A 132 7.77 24.61 3.63
C GLN A 132 6.32 24.13 3.68
N LEU A 133 5.44 24.84 2.93
CA LEU A 133 4.04 24.43 2.75
C LEU A 133 3.98 23.19 1.86
N ILE A 134 3.34 22.15 2.36
CA ILE A 134 3.20 20.88 1.65
C ILE A 134 1.75 20.39 1.68
N GLN A 135 1.40 19.62 0.68
CA GLN A 135 0.19 18.84 0.65
C GLN A 135 0.56 17.35 0.64
N VAL A 136 0.13 16.64 1.70
CA VAL A 136 0.41 15.22 1.89
C VAL A 136 -0.90 14.46 1.95
N SER A 137 -1.04 13.43 1.11
CA SER A 137 -2.10 12.44 1.22
C SER A 137 -1.62 11.31 2.11
N TYR A 138 -2.27 11.10 3.25
CA TYR A 138 -1.87 10.13 4.26
C TYR A 138 -2.93 9.04 4.45
N ASN A 139 -2.48 7.80 4.49
CA ASN A 139 -3.31 6.66 4.84
C ASN A 139 -2.86 6.12 6.21
N ALA A 140 -3.75 6.20 7.21
CA ALA A 140 -3.44 5.81 8.59
C ALA A 140 -3.25 4.29 8.76
N GLU A 141 -3.95 3.46 7.98
CA GLU A 141 -3.89 2.00 8.08
C GLU A 141 -2.56 1.43 7.56
N SER A 142 -2.09 1.93 6.42
CA SER A 142 -0.81 1.52 5.84
C SER A 142 0.38 2.35 6.34
N LYS A 143 0.13 3.48 7.02
CA LYS A 143 1.12 4.51 7.38
C LYS A 143 1.87 5.02 6.15
N MET A 144 1.14 5.18 5.04
CA MET A 144 1.66 5.66 3.77
C MET A 144 1.42 7.15 3.63
N ALA A 145 2.46 7.91 3.32
CA ALA A 145 2.39 9.33 3.02
C ALA A 145 2.86 9.60 1.59
N ILE A 146 2.10 10.38 0.85
CA ILE A 146 2.40 10.76 -0.52
C ILE A 146 2.35 12.27 -0.63
N VAL A 147 3.44 12.86 -1.03
CA VAL A 147 3.50 14.30 -1.31
C VAL A 147 2.82 14.56 -2.65
N VAL A 148 1.74 15.35 -2.61
CA VAL A 148 0.94 15.67 -3.80
C VAL A 148 1.44 16.93 -4.46
N THR A 149 1.76 17.94 -3.66
CA THR A 149 2.27 19.22 -4.16
C THR A 149 3.35 19.73 -3.24
N ASN A 150 4.46 20.11 -3.83
CA ASN A 150 5.50 20.86 -3.18
C ASN A 150 5.47 22.27 -3.81
N ASN A 151 4.90 23.25 -3.11
CA ASN A 151 4.90 24.64 -3.59
C ASN A 151 6.33 25.19 -3.47
N ASN A 152 7.18 24.80 -4.42
CA ASN A 152 8.41 25.53 -4.71
C ASN A 152 8.02 26.76 -5.55
N ARG A 153 7.69 27.85 -4.91
CA ARG A 153 7.84 29.20 -5.47
C ARG A 153 8.86 29.97 -4.66
#